data_e48cb63af130479afd193df8e76ae1c3
#
_entry.id   e48cb63af130479afd193df8e76ae1c3
#
_cell.length_a   1.000
_cell.length_b   1.000
_cell.length_c   1.000
_cell.angle_alpha   90.00
_cell.angle_beta   90.00
_cell.angle_gamma   90.00
#
_symmetry.space_group_name_H-M   'P 1'
#
loop_
_entity.id
_entity.type
_entity.pdbx_description
1 polymer ?
#
loop_
_entity_poly.entity_id
_entity_poly.type
_entity_poly.pdbx_seq_one_letter_code
_entity_poly.pdbx_strand_id
1 'polypeptide(L)'
;GLKLDIKNFTDYVAMNTAVANNEVDVNAFQSYAYLVAYNEANTAKIAPLSTTYLEPMGIYSSKVKTLAEFKNGATIAIPNDGANESRALLLLQSAGLVKLKNDFDFVKGTSKDIVENNKALVIKPIQMATAVRVKDEVDAIVLGNTLAMEGGLNVLKDAIYYEPIDQSTKMNVNILATSADRQNDPVLQKVGALYHTE
;
A
#
# COMPACT_ATOMS: atom_id res chain seq x y z
N GLY A 1 12.26 -5.48 31.15
CA GLY A 1 12.20 -5.37 29.69
C GLY A 1 10.83 -5.80 29.15
N LEU A 2 10.51 -5.42 27.92
CA LEU A 2 9.30 -5.90 27.23
C LEU A 2 9.56 -7.28 26.63
N LYS A 3 8.58 -8.17 26.72
CA LYS A 3 8.56 -9.45 26.00
C LYS A 3 7.49 -9.34 24.92
N LEU A 4 7.88 -9.61 23.67
CA LEU A 4 6.98 -9.64 22.53
C LEU A 4 6.55 -11.07 22.24
N ASP A 5 5.27 -11.29 22.02
CA ASP A 5 4.70 -12.49 21.47
C ASP A 5 4.24 -12.18 20.03
N ILE A 6 4.99 -12.70 19.04
CA ILE A 6 4.75 -12.36 17.63
C ILE A 6 3.77 -13.36 17.03
N LYS A 7 2.64 -12.83 16.50
CA LYS A 7 1.63 -13.60 15.78
C LYS A 7 1.70 -13.27 14.29
N ASN A 8 1.83 -14.28 13.46
CA ASN A 8 1.82 -14.15 12.00
C ASN A 8 0.41 -14.35 11.46
N PHE A 9 0.03 -13.48 10.53
CA PHE A 9 -1.22 -13.56 9.77
C PHE A 9 -0.90 -13.83 8.30
N THR A 10 -1.71 -14.64 7.65
CA THR A 10 -1.63 -14.90 6.20
C THR A 10 -2.47 -13.92 5.38
N ASP A 11 -3.39 -13.23 6.05
CA ASP A 11 -4.27 -12.22 5.46
C ASP A 11 -4.16 -10.91 6.25
N TYR A 12 -3.71 -9.85 5.58
CA TYR A 12 -3.54 -8.53 6.19
C TYR A 12 -4.88 -7.84 6.54
N VAL A 13 -5.98 -8.21 5.90
CA VAL A 13 -7.31 -7.64 6.19
C VAL A 13 -7.75 -7.94 7.63
N ALA A 14 -7.44 -9.14 8.13
CA ALA A 14 -7.79 -9.56 9.49
C ALA A 14 -6.99 -8.84 10.58
N MET A 15 -5.80 -8.29 10.26
CA MET A 15 -4.89 -7.72 11.28
C MET A 15 -5.48 -6.52 12.02
N ASN A 16 -6.20 -5.63 11.33
CA ASN A 16 -6.82 -4.48 11.96
C ASN A 16 -8.02 -4.87 12.83
N THR A 17 -8.78 -5.86 12.40
CA THR A 17 -9.89 -6.41 13.19
C THR A 17 -9.39 -7.04 14.48
N ALA A 18 -8.29 -7.80 14.43
CA ALA A 18 -7.68 -8.41 15.61
C ALA A 18 -7.21 -7.36 16.64
N VAL A 19 -6.62 -6.26 16.16
CA VAL A 19 -6.23 -5.14 17.04
C VAL A 19 -7.45 -4.41 17.59
N ALA A 20 -8.44 -4.11 16.74
CA ALA A 20 -9.65 -3.41 17.17
C ALA A 20 -10.44 -4.18 18.23
N ASN A 21 -10.36 -5.52 18.20
CA ASN A 21 -10.99 -6.44 19.17
C ASN A 21 -10.09 -6.75 20.38
N ASN A 22 -8.89 -6.15 20.47
CA ASN A 22 -7.90 -6.46 21.51
C ASN A 22 -7.43 -7.93 21.56
N GLU A 23 -7.50 -8.65 20.42
CA GLU A 23 -6.94 -10.00 20.26
C GLU A 23 -5.42 -9.99 20.13
N VAL A 24 -4.88 -8.89 19.60
CA VAL A 24 -3.47 -8.51 19.61
C VAL A 24 -3.33 -7.04 20.01
N ASP A 25 -2.23 -6.71 20.68
CA ASP A 25 -2.03 -5.37 21.22
C ASP A 25 -1.64 -4.33 20.17
N VAL A 26 -0.83 -4.74 19.19
CA VAL A 26 -0.23 -3.87 18.17
C VAL A 26 -0.10 -4.64 16.86
N ASN A 27 -0.30 -3.98 15.74
CA ASN A 27 0.13 -4.49 14.44
C ASN A 27 1.15 -3.57 13.76
N ALA A 28 1.93 -4.13 12.82
CA ALA A 28 3.02 -3.46 12.12
C ALA A 28 3.07 -3.93 10.67
N PHE A 29 2.11 -3.50 9.84
CA PHE A 29 2.04 -3.94 8.44
C PHE A 29 1.50 -2.87 7.49
N GLN A 30 0.89 -1.82 8.01
CA GLN A 30 0.03 -0.92 7.22
C GLN A 30 0.59 0.48 7.09
N SER A 31 0.18 1.16 6.02
CA SER A 31 0.35 2.60 5.87
C SER A 31 -0.70 3.38 6.70
N TYR A 32 -0.40 4.64 6.95
CA TYR A 32 -1.38 5.54 7.59
C TYR A 32 -2.66 5.69 6.75
N ALA A 33 -2.54 5.75 5.42
CA ALA A 33 -3.70 5.77 4.53
C ALA A 33 -4.60 4.53 4.69
N TYR A 34 -4.00 3.34 4.85
CA TYR A 34 -4.75 2.10 5.07
C TYR A 34 -5.51 2.12 6.41
N LEU A 35 -4.88 2.65 7.48
CA LEU A 35 -5.55 2.86 8.77
C LEU A 35 -6.76 3.80 8.64
N VAL A 36 -6.62 4.91 7.90
CA VAL A 36 -7.72 5.85 7.65
C VAL A 36 -8.88 5.14 6.95
N ALA A 37 -8.61 4.39 5.88
CA ALA A 37 -9.62 3.62 5.16
C ALA A 37 -10.35 2.61 6.08
N TYR A 38 -9.59 1.88 6.90
CA TYR A 38 -10.17 0.96 7.88
C TYR A 38 -11.11 1.68 8.84
N ASN A 39 -10.67 2.79 9.42
CA ASN A 39 -11.44 3.57 10.38
C ASN A 39 -12.72 4.18 9.77
N GLU A 40 -12.72 4.52 8.50
CA GLU A 40 -13.92 5.00 7.84
C GLU A 40 -14.96 3.90 7.61
N ALA A 41 -14.50 2.69 7.31
CA ALA A 41 -15.36 1.55 7.01
C ALA A 41 -15.87 0.80 8.25
N ASN A 42 -15.26 0.97 9.43
CA ASN A 42 -15.56 0.16 10.61
C ASN A 42 -15.96 1.04 11.81
N THR A 43 -16.79 0.48 12.71
CA THR A 43 -17.20 1.14 13.96
C THR A 43 -16.07 1.10 15.00
N ALA A 44 -15.46 -0.07 15.20
CA ALA A 44 -14.33 -0.24 16.08
C ALA A 44 -13.09 0.41 15.43
N LYS A 45 -12.49 1.36 16.12
CA LYS A 45 -11.40 2.19 15.60
C LYS A 45 -10.04 1.73 16.11
N ILE A 46 -9.04 1.97 15.26
CA ILE A 46 -7.62 1.80 15.60
C ILE A 46 -6.91 3.14 15.51
N ALA A 47 -5.79 3.27 16.21
CA ALA A 47 -5.00 4.49 16.27
C ALA A 47 -3.53 4.23 16.01
N PRO A 48 -2.79 5.17 15.39
CA PRO A 48 -1.36 5.04 15.23
C PRO A 48 -0.64 5.22 16.57
N LEU A 49 0.35 4.37 16.83
CA LEU A 49 1.27 4.52 17.96
C LEU A 49 2.54 5.26 17.54
N SER A 50 3.06 4.93 16.36
CA SER A 50 4.33 5.43 15.87
C SER A 50 4.40 5.25 14.35
N THR A 51 5.13 6.12 13.68
CA THR A 51 5.60 5.86 12.32
C THR A 51 6.74 4.86 12.36
N THR A 52 6.95 4.11 11.28
CA THR A 52 8.07 3.17 11.16
C THR A 52 8.95 3.57 9.98
N TYR A 53 8.63 3.15 8.79
CA TYR A 53 9.40 3.46 7.59
C TYR A 53 8.48 3.78 6.42
N LEU A 54 9.03 4.48 5.43
CA LEU A 54 8.36 4.73 4.15
C LEU A 54 9.00 3.84 3.10
N GLU A 55 8.18 3.05 2.42
CA GLU A 55 8.62 2.23 1.29
C GLU A 55 7.83 2.60 0.03
N PRO A 56 8.51 2.78 -1.11
CA PRO A 56 7.84 3.13 -2.33
C PRO A 56 7.05 1.95 -2.91
N MET A 57 5.93 2.27 -3.55
CA MET A 57 5.24 1.38 -4.47
C MET A 57 5.89 1.46 -5.84
N GLY A 58 5.98 0.35 -6.57
CA GLY A 58 6.64 0.29 -7.88
C GLY A 58 5.77 -0.31 -8.97
N ILE A 59 6.08 0.03 -10.21
CA ILE A 59 5.56 -0.59 -11.44
C ILE A 59 6.60 -1.58 -11.93
N TYR A 60 6.21 -2.84 -12.07
CA TYR A 60 7.11 -3.92 -12.49
C TYR A 60 6.58 -4.56 -13.78
N SER A 61 7.48 -4.93 -14.68
CA SER A 61 7.13 -5.62 -15.91
C SER A 61 8.20 -6.63 -16.30
N SER A 62 7.76 -7.80 -16.76
CA SER A 62 8.62 -8.79 -17.43
C SER A 62 8.71 -8.57 -18.95
N LYS A 63 7.81 -7.74 -19.51
CA LYS A 63 7.65 -7.57 -20.96
C LYS A 63 8.28 -6.29 -21.52
N VAL A 64 8.33 -5.21 -20.71
CA VAL A 64 8.87 -3.91 -21.13
C VAL A 64 9.91 -3.42 -20.11
N LYS A 65 10.84 -2.57 -20.56
CA LYS A 65 11.91 -2.00 -19.73
C LYS A 65 11.66 -0.54 -19.36
N THR A 66 10.81 0.14 -20.11
CA THR A 66 10.49 1.55 -19.91
C THR A 66 8.99 1.80 -20.08
N LEU A 67 8.49 2.87 -19.47
CA LEU A 67 7.08 3.29 -19.59
C LEU A 67 6.66 3.59 -21.05
N ALA A 68 7.61 4.05 -21.87
CA ALA A 68 7.36 4.40 -23.27
C ALA A 68 7.00 3.18 -24.13
N GLU A 69 7.51 2.00 -23.77
CA GLU A 69 7.30 0.76 -24.50
C GLU A 69 5.90 0.15 -24.34
N PHE A 70 5.10 0.63 -23.38
CA PHE A 70 3.72 0.18 -23.26
C PHE A 70 2.93 0.45 -24.55
N LYS A 71 2.37 -0.60 -25.12
CA LYS A 71 1.50 -0.53 -26.30
C LYS A 71 0.10 -0.06 -25.91
N ASN A 72 -0.65 0.40 -26.88
CA ASN A 72 -2.07 0.68 -26.70
C ASN A 72 -2.80 -0.61 -26.26
N GLY A 73 -3.65 -0.50 -25.26
CA GLY A 73 -4.39 -1.63 -24.69
C GLY A 73 -3.58 -2.51 -23.73
N ALA A 74 -2.34 -2.12 -23.37
CA ALA A 74 -1.55 -2.86 -22.39
C ALA A 74 -2.31 -2.99 -21.06
N THR A 75 -2.23 -4.18 -20.45
CA THR A 75 -2.91 -4.49 -19.19
C THR A 75 -1.98 -4.26 -18.00
N ILE A 76 -2.42 -3.43 -17.06
CA ILE A 76 -1.70 -3.16 -15.81
C ILE A 76 -2.56 -3.65 -14.64
N ALA A 77 -2.07 -4.66 -13.92
CA ALA A 77 -2.70 -5.12 -12.69
C ALA A 77 -2.31 -4.22 -11.52
N ILE A 78 -3.30 -3.81 -10.74
CA ILE A 78 -3.15 -2.94 -9.56
C ILE A 78 -3.84 -3.58 -8.36
N PRO A 79 -3.53 -3.17 -7.10
CA PRO A 79 -4.27 -3.59 -5.92
C PRO A 79 -5.77 -3.30 -6.03
N ASN A 80 -6.60 -4.14 -5.41
CA ASN A 80 -8.06 -3.98 -5.37
C ASN A 80 -8.60 -3.53 -4.00
N ASP A 81 -7.75 -3.28 -3.02
CA ASP A 81 -8.16 -2.64 -1.77
C ASP A 81 -8.10 -1.12 -1.92
N GLY A 82 -9.08 -0.40 -1.34
CA GLY A 82 -9.32 1.01 -1.64
C GLY A 82 -8.08 1.91 -1.50
N ALA A 83 -7.33 1.80 -0.40
CA ALA A 83 -6.16 2.65 -0.17
C ALA A 83 -5.02 2.36 -1.14
N ASN A 84 -4.75 1.08 -1.43
CA ASN A 84 -3.67 0.71 -2.35
C ASN A 84 -4.10 0.83 -3.82
N GLU A 85 -5.39 0.65 -4.17
CA GLU A 85 -5.90 0.97 -5.51
C GLU A 85 -5.71 2.45 -5.82
N SER A 86 -6.14 3.33 -4.91
CA SER A 86 -5.97 4.77 -5.03
C SER A 86 -4.49 5.16 -5.16
N ARG A 87 -3.63 4.60 -4.32
CA ARG A 87 -2.17 4.81 -4.36
C ARG A 87 -1.55 4.37 -5.69
N ALA A 88 -1.95 3.21 -6.21
CA ALA A 88 -1.47 2.71 -7.51
C ALA A 88 -1.90 3.63 -8.66
N LEU A 89 -3.11 4.16 -8.63
CA LEU A 89 -3.59 5.13 -9.63
C LEU A 89 -2.80 6.44 -9.59
N LEU A 90 -2.46 6.95 -8.41
CA LEU A 90 -1.59 8.11 -8.24
C LEU A 90 -0.18 7.84 -8.80
N LEU A 91 0.35 6.63 -8.58
CA LEU A 91 1.62 6.22 -9.17
C LEU A 91 1.55 6.19 -10.71
N LEU A 92 0.48 5.63 -11.28
CA LEU A 92 0.29 5.64 -12.74
C LEU A 92 0.15 7.07 -13.29
N GLN A 93 -0.49 7.98 -12.55
CA GLN A 93 -0.55 9.39 -12.92
C GLN A 93 0.83 10.06 -12.86
N SER A 94 1.59 9.85 -11.79
CA SER A 94 2.95 10.41 -11.67
C SER A 94 3.90 9.87 -12.74
N ALA A 95 3.65 8.64 -13.21
CA ALA A 95 4.34 8.02 -14.34
C ALA A 95 3.88 8.58 -15.72
N GLY A 96 2.89 9.45 -15.76
CA GLY A 96 2.33 10.02 -16.99
C GLY A 96 1.51 9.03 -17.84
N LEU A 97 1.08 7.91 -17.26
CA LEU A 97 0.33 6.87 -17.95
C LEU A 97 -1.17 7.14 -18.01
N VAL A 98 -1.72 7.79 -16.99
CA VAL A 98 -3.12 8.18 -16.89
C VAL A 98 -3.23 9.57 -16.26
N LYS A 99 -4.41 10.19 -16.35
CA LYS A 99 -4.76 11.40 -15.59
C LYS A 99 -6.02 11.13 -14.80
N LEU A 100 -5.99 11.49 -13.53
CA LEU A 100 -7.10 11.36 -12.60
C LEU A 100 -7.89 12.66 -12.54
N LYS A 101 -9.15 12.58 -12.11
CA LYS A 101 -9.98 13.78 -11.88
C LYS A 101 -9.34 14.70 -10.82
N ASN A 102 -9.62 15.99 -10.86
CA ASN A 102 -9.00 16.98 -9.96
C ASN A 102 -9.36 16.77 -8.47
N ASP A 103 -10.53 16.22 -8.20
CA ASP A 103 -11.05 15.90 -6.87
C ASP A 103 -10.85 14.43 -6.51
N PHE A 104 -9.77 13.82 -7.01
CA PHE A 104 -9.45 12.42 -6.76
C PHE A 104 -9.25 12.16 -5.25
N ASP A 105 -9.94 11.14 -4.74
CA ASP A 105 -9.82 10.74 -3.34
C ASP A 105 -8.57 9.87 -3.13
N PHE A 106 -7.64 10.35 -2.31
CA PHE A 106 -6.36 9.67 -2.04
C PHE A 106 -6.48 8.34 -1.29
N VAL A 107 -7.67 8.01 -0.76
CA VAL A 107 -7.91 6.80 0.04
C VAL A 107 -8.91 5.86 -0.63
N LYS A 108 -9.88 6.41 -1.37
CA LYS A 108 -11.01 5.66 -1.94
C LYS A 108 -11.13 5.78 -3.46
N GLY A 109 -10.21 6.50 -4.11
CA GLY A 109 -10.22 6.65 -5.57
C GLY A 109 -10.10 5.31 -6.28
N THR A 110 -10.79 5.17 -7.40
CA THR A 110 -10.84 3.95 -8.19
C THR A 110 -10.48 4.21 -9.65
N SER A 111 -10.30 3.15 -10.43
CA SER A 111 -10.04 3.26 -11.88
C SER A 111 -11.14 4.00 -12.67
N LYS A 112 -12.34 4.17 -12.10
CA LYS A 112 -13.43 4.99 -12.67
C LYS A 112 -13.13 6.49 -12.64
N ASP A 113 -12.16 6.91 -11.83
CA ASP A 113 -11.76 8.30 -11.68
C ASP A 113 -10.68 8.74 -12.69
N ILE A 114 -10.30 7.85 -13.60
CA ILE A 114 -9.40 8.16 -14.73
C ILE A 114 -10.16 8.99 -15.75
N VAL A 115 -9.64 10.20 -16.05
CA VAL A 115 -10.23 11.12 -17.05
C VAL A 115 -9.46 11.14 -18.37
N GLU A 116 -8.17 10.79 -18.38
CA GLU A 116 -7.38 10.63 -19.60
C GLU A 116 -6.58 9.33 -19.54
N ASN A 117 -6.63 8.56 -20.62
CA ASN A 117 -5.92 7.29 -20.80
C ASN A 117 -5.53 7.15 -22.28
N ASN A 118 -4.51 7.88 -22.67
CA ASN A 118 -4.14 8.05 -24.07
C ASN A 118 -3.66 6.76 -24.77
N LYS A 119 -3.18 5.79 -23.98
CA LYS A 119 -2.78 4.46 -24.49
C LYS A 119 -3.89 3.42 -24.33
N ALA A 120 -5.11 3.82 -23.94
CA ALA A 120 -6.22 2.90 -23.67
C ALA A 120 -5.79 1.71 -22.78
N LEU A 121 -4.98 1.97 -21.76
CA LEU A 121 -4.48 0.94 -20.83
C LEU A 121 -5.65 0.26 -20.12
N VAL A 122 -5.59 -1.05 -20.01
CA VAL A 122 -6.56 -1.84 -19.26
C VAL A 122 -6.09 -1.93 -17.81
N ILE A 123 -6.72 -1.16 -16.93
CA ILE A 123 -6.42 -1.18 -15.49
C ILE A 123 -7.23 -2.29 -14.84
N LYS A 124 -6.53 -3.28 -14.25
CA LYS A 124 -7.14 -4.49 -13.70
C LYS A 124 -6.90 -4.58 -12.19
N PRO A 125 -7.86 -4.17 -11.34
CA PRO A 125 -7.75 -4.39 -9.90
C PRO A 125 -7.76 -5.89 -9.56
N ILE A 126 -6.77 -6.33 -8.78
CA ILE A 126 -6.62 -7.72 -8.34
C ILE A 126 -6.20 -7.77 -6.86
N GLN A 127 -6.40 -8.90 -6.22
CA GLN A 127 -5.87 -9.12 -4.89
C GLN A 127 -4.34 -9.07 -4.90
N MET A 128 -3.75 -8.17 -4.10
CA MET A 128 -2.33 -7.85 -4.16
C MET A 128 -1.43 -9.07 -3.92
N ALA A 129 -1.80 -9.97 -3.00
CA ALA A 129 -1.06 -11.20 -2.73
C ALA A 129 -0.94 -12.15 -3.95
N THR A 130 -1.78 -11.97 -4.99
CA THR A 130 -1.72 -12.76 -6.22
C THR A 130 -0.94 -12.08 -7.34
N ALA A 131 -0.62 -10.80 -7.22
CA ALA A 131 -0.07 -9.99 -8.31
C ALA A 131 1.25 -10.53 -8.84
N VAL A 132 2.16 -10.99 -7.96
CA VAL A 132 3.45 -11.56 -8.40
C VAL A 132 3.25 -12.80 -9.27
N ARG A 133 2.22 -13.61 -9.00
CA ARG A 133 1.95 -14.85 -9.76
C ARG A 133 1.46 -14.57 -11.18
N VAL A 134 0.78 -13.45 -11.37
CA VAL A 134 0.21 -13.08 -12.68
C VAL A 134 1.08 -12.10 -13.46
N LYS A 135 2.30 -11.80 -12.97
CA LYS A 135 3.18 -10.79 -13.59
C LYS A 135 3.51 -11.07 -15.07
N ASP A 136 3.55 -12.34 -15.46
CA ASP A 136 3.85 -12.76 -16.84
C ASP A 136 2.59 -12.81 -17.73
N GLU A 137 1.39 -12.80 -17.13
CA GLU A 137 0.11 -12.80 -17.84
C GLU A 137 -0.33 -11.39 -18.27
N VAL A 138 0.09 -10.36 -17.51
CA VAL A 138 -0.22 -8.94 -17.75
C VAL A 138 1.00 -8.22 -18.33
N ASP A 139 0.85 -6.97 -18.73
CA ASP A 139 1.98 -6.18 -19.23
C ASP A 139 2.76 -5.50 -18.12
N ALA A 140 2.11 -5.19 -17.00
CA ALA A 140 2.77 -4.75 -15.77
C ALA A 140 1.91 -5.06 -14.54
N ILE A 141 2.57 -5.06 -13.38
CA ILE A 141 1.93 -5.12 -12.07
C ILE A 141 2.38 -3.93 -11.23
N VAL A 142 1.51 -3.45 -10.35
CA VAL A 142 1.84 -2.42 -9.35
C VAL A 142 1.84 -3.06 -7.98
N LEU A 143 2.95 -2.95 -7.26
CA LEU A 143 3.14 -3.57 -5.95
C LEU A 143 3.78 -2.63 -4.95
N GLY A 144 3.35 -2.71 -3.70
CA GLY A 144 4.11 -2.23 -2.54
C GLY A 144 5.40 -3.06 -2.36
N ASN A 145 6.43 -2.43 -1.79
CA ASN A 145 7.77 -3.01 -1.71
C ASN A 145 7.81 -4.33 -0.91
N THR A 146 7.06 -4.47 0.18
CA THR A 146 7.03 -5.71 0.98
C THR A 146 6.63 -6.91 0.12
N LEU A 147 5.52 -6.85 -0.60
CA LEU A 147 5.06 -7.94 -1.47
C LEU A 147 5.95 -8.14 -2.69
N ALA A 148 6.56 -7.07 -3.21
CA ALA A 148 7.55 -7.18 -4.26
C ALA A 148 8.77 -8.00 -3.79
N MET A 149 9.30 -7.70 -2.60
CA MET A 149 10.42 -8.43 -2.00
C MET A 149 10.08 -9.91 -1.71
N GLU A 150 8.89 -10.19 -1.20
CA GLU A 150 8.39 -11.57 -1.01
C GLU A 150 8.32 -12.32 -2.36
N GLY A 151 8.04 -11.61 -3.44
CA GLY A 151 8.05 -12.13 -4.81
C GLY A 151 9.44 -12.13 -5.47
N GLY A 152 10.51 -11.81 -4.74
CA GLY A 152 11.88 -11.78 -5.25
C GLY A 152 12.20 -10.53 -6.09
N LEU A 153 11.37 -9.49 -6.05
CA LEU A 153 11.59 -8.21 -6.76
C LEU A 153 12.17 -7.15 -5.81
N ASN A 154 12.97 -6.25 -6.35
CA ASN A 154 13.54 -5.12 -5.61
C ASN A 154 13.11 -3.81 -6.30
N VAL A 155 12.48 -2.91 -5.56
CA VAL A 155 11.91 -1.68 -6.13
C VAL A 155 12.95 -0.78 -6.80
N LEU A 156 14.17 -0.72 -6.28
CA LEU A 156 15.25 0.11 -6.84
C LEU A 156 15.95 -0.49 -8.07
N LYS A 157 15.80 -1.82 -8.28
CA LYS A 157 16.49 -2.54 -9.37
C LYS A 157 15.53 -3.02 -10.45
N ASP A 158 14.34 -3.47 -10.06
CA ASP A 158 13.43 -4.20 -10.94
C ASP A 158 12.20 -3.38 -11.34
N ALA A 159 11.86 -2.32 -10.59
CA ALA A 159 10.77 -1.43 -10.97
C ALA A 159 11.18 -0.56 -12.17
N ILE A 160 10.29 -0.47 -13.17
CA ILE A 160 10.47 0.45 -14.30
C ILE A 160 10.08 1.89 -13.96
N TYR A 161 9.33 2.05 -12.85
CA TYR A 161 9.01 3.32 -12.21
C TYR A 161 8.57 3.05 -10.76
N TYR A 162 8.86 3.96 -9.84
CA TYR A 162 8.43 3.86 -8.44
C TYR A 162 8.09 5.24 -7.86
N GLU A 163 7.35 5.24 -6.77
CA GLU A 163 6.92 6.46 -6.09
C GLU A 163 8.08 7.35 -5.68
N PRO A 164 7.98 8.66 -5.90
CA PRO A 164 8.90 9.59 -5.27
C PRO A 164 8.70 9.58 -3.75
N ILE A 165 9.79 9.79 -3.01
CA ILE A 165 9.74 9.95 -1.55
C ILE A 165 9.72 11.45 -1.26
N ASP A 166 8.53 12.02 -1.17
CA ASP A 166 8.29 13.45 -0.92
C ASP A 166 6.99 13.69 -0.13
N GLN A 167 6.58 14.95 -0.02
CA GLN A 167 5.36 15.32 0.72
C GLN A 167 4.08 14.73 0.14
N SER A 168 4.04 14.39 -1.15
CA SER A 168 2.86 13.78 -1.77
C SER A 168 2.61 12.35 -1.30
N THR A 169 3.66 11.67 -0.81
CA THR A 169 3.61 10.27 -0.35
C THR A 169 3.61 10.11 1.17
N LYS A 170 3.53 11.20 1.94
CA LYS A 170 3.57 11.17 3.41
C LYS A 170 2.50 10.25 4.05
N MET A 171 1.33 10.13 3.43
CA MET A 171 0.25 9.26 3.89
C MET A 171 0.57 7.76 3.74
N ASN A 172 1.60 7.46 2.95
CA ASN A 172 2.05 6.08 2.69
C ASN A 172 3.09 5.59 3.71
N VAL A 173 3.44 6.43 4.70
CA VAL A 173 4.33 6.00 5.80
C VAL A 173 3.71 4.82 6.54
N ASN A 174 4.50 3.79 6.77
CA ASN A 174 4.09 2.65 7.57
C ASN A 174 4.07 3.00 9.06
N ILE A 175 3.16 2.36 9.79
CA ILE A 175 2.89 2.67 11.19
C ILE A 175 2.80 1.40 12.03
N LEU A 176 3.03 1.57 13.33
CA LEU A 176 2.47 0.70 14.35
C LEU A 176 1.08 1.21 14.71
N ALA A 177 0.10 0.31 14.81
CA ALA A 177 -1.25 0.66 15.20
C ALA A 177 -1.74 -0.22 16.36
N THR A 178 -2.59 0.37 17.20
CA THR A 178 -3.30 -0.28 18.31
C THR A 178 -4.79 0.07 18.28
N SER A 179 -5.60 -0.53 19.15
CA SER A 179 -6.99 -0.10 19.31
C SER A 179 -7.03 1.36 19.83
N ALA A 180 -8.04 2.14 19.39
CA ALA A 180 -8.08 3.57 19.67
C ALA A 180 -8.18 3.90 21.17
N ASP A 181 -8.84 3.04 21.96
CA ASP A 181 -8.96 3.17 23.41
C ASP A 181 -7.64 2.93 24.16
N ARG A 182 -6.66 2.26 23.53
CA ARG A 182 -5.34 1.96 24.09
C ARG A 182 -4.21 2.80 23.54
N GLN A 183 -4.49 3.79 22.70
CA GLN A 183 -3.45 4.64 22.11
C GLN A 183 -2.50 5.26 23.15
N ASN A 184 -3.01 5.60 24.32
CA ASN A 184 -2.24 6.23 25.41
C ASN A 184 -1.71 5.23 26.45
N ASP A 185 -1.79 3.92 26.21
CA ASP A 185 -1.23 2.90 27.08
C ASP A 185 0.30 3.09 27.19
N PRO A 186 0.86 3.28 28.42
CA PRO A 186 2.28 3.57 28.58
C PRO A 186 3.21 2.44 28.11
N VAL A 187 2.73 1.19 28.10
CA VAL A 187 3.51 0.04 27.62
C VAL A 187 3.56 0.08 26.11
N LEU A 188 2.43 0.34 25.44
CA LEU A 188 2.35 0.41 23.98
C LEU A 188 3.12 1.62 23.43
N GLN A 189 3.07 2.76 24.13
CA GLN A 189 3.88 3.93 23.79
C GLN A 189 5.39 3.63 23.82
N LYS A 190 5.86 2.78 24.75
CA LYS A 190 7.26 2.32 24.78
C LYS A 190 7.58 1.45 23.56
N VAL A 191 6.64 0.59 23.12
CA VAL A 191 6.81 -0.21 21.90
C VAL A 191 6.99 0.71 20.69
N GLY A 192 6.13 1.73 20.56
CA GLY A 192 6.24 2.74 19.50
C GLY A 192 7.58 3.47 19.50
N ALA A 193 8.04 3.89 20.69
CA ALA A 193 9.30 4.61 20.85
C ALA A 193 10.54 3.80 20.45
N LEU A 194 10.51 2.46 20.58
CA LEU A 194 11.63 1.59 20.20
C LEU A 194 11.95 1.63 18.70
N TYR A 195 10.99 1.94 17.84
CA TYR A 195 11.23 2.09 16.39
C TYR A 195 12.03 3.33 16.01
N HIS A 196 12.24 4.26 16.95
CA HIS A 196 13.02 5.48 16.74
C HIS A 196 14.34 5.47 17.53
N THR A 197 14.74 4.34 18.08
CA THR A 197 16.06 4.16 18.71
C THR A 197 17.07 3.63 17.70
N GLU A 198 18.34 4.10 17.81
CA GLU A 198 19.48 3.57 17.05
C GLU A 198 19.83 2.14 17.49
#